data_eb4a9ac6a11b79c1873a427bca552cf1
#
_entry.id   eb4a9ac6a11b79c1873a427bca552cf1
#
_cell.length_a   1.000
_cell.length_b   1.000
_cell.length_c   1.000
_cell.angle_alpha   90.00
_cell.angle_beta   90.00
_cell.angle_gamma   90.00
#
_symmetry.space_group_name_H-M   'P 1'
#
loop_
_entity.id
_entity.type
_entity.pdbx_description
1 polymer ?
#
loop_
_entity_poly.entity_id
_entity_poly.type
_entity_poly.pdbx_seq_one_letter_code
_entity_poly.pdbx_strand_id
1 'polypeptide(L)'
;MAPSKEGLTDLQKEIFDKINKNEVSDIKTLLSTNKIKVDFVDENGMSPLQHACYKGNKEIVQMLLDQGADVNAGQHEHAYTALHFAALSGNADLCHLLMSHGARLTATNSVGRTPAQMAAFVGNHNCVATINNFIPKADIDYFVKAQGLQTEPMLPPHLADSFHKFIMQVNVHPVRVAMNLQRSPGLLENAYKIQKVLEALRHREMTRGAETNEVMAFKYHYLSCVVAEIIKCQKRQDAMKGEKNDKDKINEEGEEKKSDVVEILIRKFLKCSKSDGIPEYQEAFLRESVREFPFRESTIFRQMVATLAGTDPPSAVSVVSAAINGQRGFNDNALVCFTCEEEKASKKCSKCKAVQYCDRECQRLHWSMHKKACARLGQSPSQNTKTLDVDKEHISNVVNSKLQNLPN
;
A
#
# COMPACT_ATOMS: atom_id res chain seq x y z
N MET A 1 36.65 13.91 -6.58
CA MET A 1 37.01 14.43 -7.90
C MET A 1 35.78 15.10 -8.45
N ALA A 2 35.82 16.42 -8.68
CA ALA A 2 34.71 17.11 -9.36
C ALA A 2 34.65 16.63 -10.81
N PRO A 3 33.44 16.35 -11.39
CA PRO A 3 33.32 15.97 -12.77
C PRO A 3 33.83 17.09 -13.66
N SER A 4 34.65 16.72 -14.64
CA SER A 4 35.13 17.63 -15.70
C SER A 4 33.87 18.20 -16.39
N LYS A 5 33.79 19.55 -16.50
CA LYS A 5 32.77 20.28 -17.26
C LYS A 5 33.04 20.11 -18.78
N GLU A 6 33.02 18.89 -19.29
CA GLU A 6 32.85 18.65 -20.72
C GLU A 6 31.37 18.77 -21.01
N GLY A 7 30.99 19.69 -21.93
CA GLY A 7 29.62 19.91 -22.32
C GLY A 7 28.97 18.62 -22.86
N LEU A 8 27.68 18.46 -22.67
CA LEU A 8 26.89 17.32 -23.17
C LEU A 8 27.13 17.16 -24.71
N THR A 9 27.33 15.92 -25.13
CA THR A 9 27.37 15.59 -26.57
C THR A 9 26.00 15.82 -27.21
N ASP A 10 25.94 16.04 -28.51
CA ASP A 10 24.68 16.29 -29.20
C ASP A 10 23.70 15.11 -29.00
N LEU A 11 24.17 13.88 -28.97
CA LEU A 11 23.38 12.70 -28.70
C LEU A 11 22.80 12.68 -27.27
N GLN A 12 23.55 13.15 -26.27
CA GLN A 12 23.06 13.28 -24.88
C GLN A 12 21.97 14.35 -24.78
N LYS A 13 22.15 15.48 -25.47
CA LYS A 13 21.11 16.52 -25.57
C LYS A 13 19.85 16.01 -26.25
N GLU A 14 20.01 15.22 -27.32
CA GLU A 14 18.87 14.61 -28.01
C GLU A 14 18.11 13.64 -27.09
N ILE A 15 18.79 12.83 -26.29
CA ILE A 15 18.13 11.95 -25.30
C ILE A 15 17.30 12.78 -24.30
N PHE A 16 17.81 13.87 -23.73
CA PHE A 16 17.04 14.74 -22.85
C PHE A 16 15.83 15.36 -23.54
N ASP A 17 15.99 15.82 -24.80
CA ASP A 17 14.89 16.39 -25.59
C ASP A 17 13.79 15.35 -25.83
N LYS A 18 14.14 14.12 -26.22
CA LYS A 18 13.20 13.02 -26.41
C LYS A 18 12.49 12.59 -25.12
N ILE A 19 13.20 12.56 -23.97
CA ILE A 19 12.59 12.30 -22.67
C ILE A 19 11.58 13.41 -22.33
N ASN A 20 11.95 14.67 -22.54
CA ASN A 20 11.08 15.81 -22.27
C ASN A 20 9.82 15.83 -23.14
N LYS A 21 9.93 15.38 -24.40
CA LYS A 21 8.81 15.23 -25.35
C LYS A 21 8.05 13.92 -25.17
N ASN A 22 8.52 13.02 -24.29
CA ASN A 22 7.91 11.72 -24.03
C ASN A 22 7.87 10.77 -25.26
N GLU A 23 8.87 10.87 -26.12
CA GLU A 23 8.98 10.13 -27.40
C GLU A 23 9.64 8.76 -27.15
N VAL A 24 8.84 7.80 -26.67
CA VAL A 24 9.30 6.45 -26.23
C VAL A 24 10.00 5.68 -27.34
N SER A 25 9.47 5.68 -28.57
CA SER A 25 10.02 4.97 -29.72
C SER A 25 11.42 5.47 -30.10
N ASP A 26 11.62 6.78 -30.05
CA ASP A 26 12.90 7.40 -30.41
C ASP A 26 13.96 7.10 -29.38
N ILE A 27 13.60 7.20 -28.09
CA ILE A 27 14.50 6.82 -26.98
C ILE A 27 14.91 5.37 -27.09
N LYS A 28 13.97 4.46 -27.38
CA LYS A 28 14.27 3.05 -27.59
C LYS A 28 15.28 2.83 -28.71
N THR A 29 15.10 3.53 -29.82
CA THR A 29 16.02 3.47 -30.98
C THR A 29 17.39 4.03 -30.61
N LEU A 30 17.46 5.22 -29.97
CA LEU A 30 18.71 5.85 -29.56
C LEU A 30 19.50 4.97 -28.57
N LEU A 31 18.84 4.40 -27.58
CA LEU A 31 19.48 3.53 -26.59
C LEU A 31 19.92 2.18 -27.17
N SER A 32 19.17 1.60 -28.13
CA SER A 32 19.55 0.33 -28.75
C SER A 32 20.67 0.46 -29.77
N THR A 33 20.73 1.58 -30.51
CA THR A 33 21.69 1.79 -31.58
C THR A 33 23.06 2.23 -31.04
N ASN A 34 23.06 2.95 -29.93
CA ASN A 34 24.25 3.55 -29.35
C ASN A 34 24.54 2.93 -27.98
N LYS A 35 25.71 2.33 -27.79
CA LYS A 35 26.16 1.84 -26.47
C LYS A 35 26.55 3.04 -25.58
N ILE A 36 25.55 3.79 -25.11
CA ILE A 36 25.77 4.99 -24.30
C ILE A 36 25.67 4.62 -22.83
N LYS A 37 26.59 5.15 -22.03
CA LYS A 37 26.42 5.20 -20.58
C LYS A 37 25.31 6.20 -20.30
N VAL A 38 24.25 5.77 -19.60
CA VAL A 38 23.04 6.59 -19.35
C VAL A 38 23.14 7.45 -18.08
N ASP A 39 24.30 7.45 -17.41
CA ASP A 39 24.55 8.21 -16.16
C ASP A 39 25.24 9.56 -16.42
N PHE A 40 24.93 10.24 -17.51
CA PHE A 40 25.31 11.64 -17.74
C PHE A 40 24.29 12.57 -17.09
N VAL A 41 24.68 13.82 -16.87
CA VAL A 41 23.84 14.82 -16.19
C VAL A 41 23.75 16.11 -16.99
N ASP A 42 22.62 16.80 -16.84
CA ASP A 42 22.42 18.15 -17.38
C ASP A 42 23.13 19.23 -16.52
N GLU A 43 22.85 20.50 -16.82
CA GLU A 43 23.41 21.66 -16.13
C GLU A 43 23.01 21.72 -14.65
N ASN A 44 21.85 21.13 -14.28
CA ASN A 44 21.35 21.08 -12.90
C ASN A 44 21.77 19.79 -12.17
N GLY A 45 22.60 18.96 -12.80
CA GLY A 45 23.01 17.67 -12.28
C GLY A 45 21.94 16.59 -12.34
N MET A 46 20.87 16.76 -13.13
CA MET A 46 19.83 15.77 -13.35
C MET A 46 20.27 14.71 -14.38
N SER A 47 20.09 13.44 -14.03
CA SER A 47 20.29 12.32 -14.97
C SER A 47 19.07 12.10 -15.87
N PRO A 48 19.21 11.40 -17.02
CA PRO A 48 18.07 10.97 -17.84
C PRO A 48 17.01 10.22 -17.05
N LEU A 49 17.42 9.37 -16.10
CA LEU A 49 16.51 8.65 -15.22
C LEU A 49 15.67 9.61 -14.36
N GLN A 50 16.30 10.64 -13.80
CA GLN A 50 15.61 11.65 -12.98
C GLN A 50 14.61 12.46 -13.81
N HIS A 51 14.96 12.85 -15.03
CA HIS A 51 14.04 13.51 -15.97
C HIS A 51 12.83 12.62 -16.31
N ALA A 52 13.06 11.34 -16.64
CA ALA A 52 12.00 10.39 -16.94
C ALA A 52 11.07 10.17 -15.73
N CYS A 53 11.63 10.12 -14.51
CA CYS A 53 10.86 10.04 -13.26
C CYS A 53 10.01 11.29 -13.02
N TYR A 54 10.55 12.47 -13.26
CA TYR A 54 9.80 13.73 -13.15
C TYR A 54 8.63 13.79 -14.14
N LYS A 55 8.84 13.31 -15.36
CA LYS A 55 7.76 13.19 -16.38
C LYS A 55 6.75 12.09 -16.06
N GLY A 56 7.09 11.17 -15.17
CA GLY A 56 6.20 10.08 -14.75
C GLY A 56 6.05 8.95 -15.79
N ASN A 57 6.96 8.86 -16.79
CA ASN A 57 6.88 7.82 -17.81
C ASN A 57 7.58 6.53 -17.38
N LYS A 58 6.78 5.54 -17.00
CA LYS A 58 7.25 4.25 -16.52
C LYS A 58 8.05 3.46 -17.57
N GLU A 59 7.67 3.53 -18.86
CA GLU A 59 8.31 2.78 -19.92
C GLU A 59 9.74 3.29 -20.19
N ILE A 60 9.92 4.62 -20.25
CA ILE A 60 11.23 5.23 -20.39
C ILE A 60 12.10 4.92 -19.18
N VAL A 61 11.56 5.00 -17.96
CA VAL A 61 12.28 4.67 -16.73
C VAL A 61 12.75 3.22 -16.75
N GLN A 62 11.88 2.28 -17.14
CA GLN A 62 12.25 0.87 -17.25
C GLN A 62 13.40 0.68 -18.25
N MET A 63 13.32 1.30 -19.43
CA MET A 63 14.40 1.20 -20.45
C MET A 63 15.74 1.74 -19.93
N LEU A 64 15.74 2.86 -19.21
CA LEU A 64 16.96 3.42 -18.64
C LEU A 64 17.55 2.52 -17.54
N LEU A 65 16.69 1.94 -16.68
CA LEU A 65 17.13 0.98 -15.67
C LEU A 65 17.70 -0.31 -16.31
N ASP A 66 17.08 -0.80 -17.38
CA ASP A 66 17.56 -1.97 -18.13
C ASP A 66 18.92 -1.70 -18.82
N GLN A 67 19.22 -0.44 -19.14
CA GLN A 67 20.52 0.01 -19.64
C GLN A 67 21.55 0.26 -18.52
N GLY A 68 21.18 0.02 -17.25
CA GLY A 68 22.07 0.11 -16.11
C GLY A 68 22.17 1.50 -15.51
N ALA A 69 21.16 2.38 -15.68
CA ALA A 69 21.13 3.68 -15.00
C ALA A 69 21.21 3.52 -13.48
N ASP A 70 22.05 4.31 -12.83
CA ASP A 70 22.15 4.34 -11.36
C ASP A 70 20.87 4.93 -10.74
N VAL A 71 20.06 4.08 -10.13
CA VAL A 71 18.81 4.44 -9.46
C VAL A 71 19.02 5.42 -8.31
N ASN A 72 20.25 5.46 -7.74
CA ASN A 72 20.62 6.29 -6.61
C ASN A 72 21.57 7.46 -6.98
N ALA A 73 21.68 7.80 -8.26
CA ALA A 73 22.47 8.93 -8.71
C ALA A 73 22.09 10.20 -7.93
N GLY A 74 23.08 10.83 -7.27
CA GLY A 74 22.88 11.95 -6.35
C GLY A 74 23.60 13.23 -6.78
N GLN A 75 23.76 13.47 -8.09
CA GLN A 75 24.50 14.62 -8.63
C GLN A 75 23.65 15.89 -8.78
N HIS A 76 22.32 15.78 -8.58
CA HIS A 76 21.41 16.91 -8.62
C HIS A 76 21.78 17.96 -7.59
N GLU A 77 21.78 19.24 -7.97
CA GLU A 77 22.21 20.38 -7.12
C GLU A 77 21.52 20.45 -5.75
N HIS A 78 20.24 20.04 -5.69
CA HIS A 78 19.46 19.96 -4.45
C HIS A 78 19.36 18.54 -3.88
N ALA A 79 20.24 17.62 -4.26
CA ALA A 79 20.31 16.24 -3.80
C ALA A 79 18.99 15.43 -3.98
N TYR A 80 18.18 15.75 -4.98
CA TYR A 80 17.00 14.94 -5.32
C TYR A 80 17.45 13.65 -6.03
N THR A 81 16.92 12.52 -5.59
CA THR A 81 17.09 11.23 -6.25
C THR A 81 15.95 10.94 -7.24
N ALA A 82 16.11 9.93 -8.07
CA ALA A 82 15.04 9.47 -8.97
C ALA A 82 13.72 9.17 -8.22
N LEU A 83 13.82 8.61 -7.01
CA LEU A 83 12.64 8.33 -6.17
C LEU A 83 11.95 9.61 -5.66
N HIS A 84 12.70 10.70 -5.39
CA HIS A 84 12.09 12.00 -5.07
C HIS A 84 11.27 12.53 -6.24
N PHE A 85 11.79 12.45 -7.47
CA PHE A 85 11.08 12.90 -8.65
C PHE A 85 9.85 12.04 -8.97
N ALA A 86 9.94 10.72 -8.83
CA ALA A 86 8.80 9.83 -8.96
C ALA A 86 7.71 10.11 -7.92
N ALA A 87 8.11 10.42 -6.68
CA ALA A 87 7.20 10.79 -5.61
C ALA A 87 6.48 12.13 -5.88
N LEU A 88 7.19 13.11 -6.44
CA LEU A 88 6.64 14.40 -6.87
C LEU A 88 5.69 14.28 -8.06
N SER A 89 5.98 13.38 -9.03
CA SER A 89 5.09 13.13 -10.18
C SER A 89 3.76 12.46 -9.80
N GLY A 90 3.65 11.94 -8.56
CA GLY A 90 2.45 11.26 -8.07
C GLY A 90 2.26 9.85 -8.61
N ASN A 91 3.27 9.28 -9.26
CA ASN A 91 3.19 7.95 -9.87
C ASN A 91 3.67 6.87 -8.89
N ALA A 92 2.73 6.23 -8.17
CA ALA A 92 3.02 5.19 -7.19
C ALA A 92 3.64 3.92 -7.82
N ASP A 93 3.24 3.56 -9.05
CA ASP A 93 3.82 2.42 -9.76
C ASP A 93 5.28 2.67 -10.12
N LEU A 94 5.62 3.93 -10.42
CA LEU A 94 6.99 4.33 -10.69
C LEU A 94 7.84 4.31 -9.42
N CYS A 95 7.30 4.78 -8.29
CA CYS A 95 7.95 4.64 -6.99
C CYS A 95 8.26 3.16 -6.70
N HIS A 96 7.27 2.28 -6.88
CA HIS A 96 7.45 0.84 -6.68
C HIS A 96 8.54 0.26 -7.61
N LEU A 97 8.56 0.66 -8.88
CA LEU A 97 9.56 0.22 -9.84
C LEU A 97 10.98 0.59 -9.38
N LEU A 98 11.21 1.85 -9.02
CA LEU A 98 12.53 2.33 -8.55
C LEU A 98 12.98 1.62 -7.28
N MET A 99 12.06 1.43 -6.32
CA MET A 99 12.36 0.72 -5.08
C MET A 99 12.72 -0.75 -5.33
N SER A 100 12.06 -1.40 -6.28
CA SER A 100 12.38 -2.78 -6.70
C SER A 100 13.78 -2.88 -7.34
N HIS A 101 14.30 -1.78 -7.89
CA HIS A 101 15.67 -1.66 -8.41
C HIS A 101 16.66 -1.09 -7.38
N GLY A 102 16.30 -1.03 -6.09
CA GLY A 102 17.19 -0.67 -5.00
C GLY A 102 17.30 0.85 -4.72
N ALA A 103 16.27 1.64 -5.09
CA ALA A 103 16.20 3.04 -4.69
C ALA A 103 16.18 3.19 -3.17
N ARG A 104 17.00 4.10 -2.63
CA ARG A 104 17.09 4.39 -1.20
C ARG A 104 15.86 5.16 -0.71
N LEU A 105 15.09 4.55 0.19
CA LEU A 105 13.86 5.11 0.75
C LEU A 105 14.11 6.32 1.66
N THR A 106 15.26 6.30 2.34
CA THR A 106 15.65 7.27 3.38
C THR A 106 16.62 8.35 2.88
N ALA A 107 16.93 8.38 1.57
CA ALA A 107 17.74 9.45 1.00
C ALA A 107 17.04 10.80 1.24
N THR A 108 17.80 11.81 1.65
CA THR A 108 17.27 13.16 1.90
C THR A 108 17.77 14.15 0.86
N ASN A 109 16.90 15.07 0.46
CA ASN A 109 17.30 16.22 -0.36
C ASN A 109 17.99 17.31 0.46
N SER A 110 18.40 18.43 -0.17
CA SER A 110 19.10 19.55 0.48
C SER A 110 18.34 20.19 1.66
N VAL A 111 17.00 20.05 1.71
CA VAL A 111 16.16 20.52 2.83
C VAL A 111 15.85 19.41 3.85
N GLY A 112 16.54 18.29 3.80
CA GLY A 112 16.42 17.19 4.75
C GLY A 112 15.16 16.34 4.59
N ARG A 113 14.42 16.41 3.48
CA ARG A 113 13.19 15.64 3.26
C ARG A 113 13.46 14.36 2.47
N THR A 114 12.82 13.27 2.90
CA THR A 114 12.80 12.00 2.17
C THR A 114 11.79 12.03 1.01
N PRO A 115 11.86 11.07 0.05
CA PRO A 115 10.86 10.95 -1.03
C PRO A 115 9.42 10.86 -0.52
N ALA A 116 9.17 10.09 0.56
CA ALA A 116 7.83 9.99 1.17
C ALA A 116 7.36 11.33 1.76
N GLN A 117 8.26 12.08 2.42
CA GLN A 117 7.94 13.41 2.96
C GLN A 117 7.71 14.43 1.85
N MET A 118 8.42 14.32 0.71
CA MET A 118 8.15 15.16 -0.46
C MET A 118 6.81 14.83 -1.10
N ALA A 119 6.47 13.55 -1.25
CA ALA A 119 5.15 13.13 -1.71
C ALA A 119 4.02 13.65 -0.80
N ALA A 120 4.20 13.56 0.53
CA ALA A 120 3.25 14.09 1.50
C ALA A 120 3.05 15.61 1.37
N PHE A 121 4.14 16.35 1.17
CA PHE A 121 4.13 17.81 1.02
C PHE A 121 3.30 18.27 -0.20
N VAL A 122 3.35 17.52 -1.31
CA VAL A 122 2.59 17.83 -2.53
C VAL A 122 1.21 17.13 -2.59
N GLY A 123 0.85 16.36 -1.56
CA GLY A 123 -0.44 15.68 -1.47
C GLY A 123 -0.53 14.35 -2.24
N ASN A 124 0.58 13.78 -2.66
CA ASN A 124 0.63 12.50 -3.39
C ASN A 124 0.55 11.29 -2.42
N HIS A 125 -0.57 11.16 -1.71
CA HIS A 125 -0.75 10.18 -0.62
C HIS A 125 -0.54 8.73 -1.07
N ASN A 126 -0.85 8.38 -2.32
CA ASN A 126 -0.61 7.03 -2.85
C ASN A 126 0.89 6.72 -2.97
N CYS A 127 1.71 7.70 -3.32
CA CYS A 127 3.18 7.54 -3.30
C CYS A 127 3.69 7.38 -1.87
N VAL A 128 3.19 8.19 -0.92
CA VAL A 128 3.52 8.05 0.51
C VAL A 128 3.23 6.63 0.99
N ALA A 129 2.02 6.16 0.76
CA ALA A 129 1.59 4.83 1.18
C ALA A 129 2.43 3.73 0.51
N THR A 130 2.74 3.86 -0.79
CA THR A 130 3.55 2.89 -1.53
C THR A 130 4.98 2.85 -1.00
N ILE A 131 5.60 4.00 -0.74
CA ILE A 131 6.97 4.07 -0.22
C ILE A 131 7.04 3.53 1.21
N ASN A 132 6.10 3.93 2.08
CA ASN A 132 6.08 3.50 3.49
C ASN A 132 5.81 2.00 3.65
N ASN A 133 5.13 1.37 2.69
CA ASN A 133 4.80 -0.06 2.75
C ASN A 133 5.74 -0.94 1.94
N PHE A 134 6.77 -0.38 1.33
CA PHE A 134 7.72 -1.17 0.54
C PHE A 134 8.62 -2.01 1.44
N ILE A 135 8.73 -3.29 1.11
CA ILE A 135 9.56 -4.27 1.80
C ILE A 135 10.46 -4.92 0.77
N PRO A 136 11.79 -4.82 0.90
CA PRO A 136 12.71 -5.52 0.01
C PRO A 136 12.47 -7.04 0.06
N LYS A 137 12.48 -7.70 -1.10
CA LYS A 137 12.30 -9.17 -1.16
C LYS A 137 13.37 -9.90 -0.35
N ALA A 138 14.60 -9.36 -0.31
CA ALA A 138 15.70 -9.88 0.49
C ALA A 138 15.38 -10.01 1.99
N ASP A 139 14.48 -9.17 2.51
CA ASP A 139 14.05 -9.23 3.91
C ASP A 139 13.24 -10.50 4.22
N ILE A 140 12.68 -11.15 3.21
CA ILE A 140 11.92 -12.40 3.34
C ILE A 140 12.82 -13.61 3.12
N ASP A 141 13.90 -13.46 2.37
CA ASP A 141 14.83 -14.55 2.04
C ASP A 141 15.41 -15.22 3.29
N TYR A 142 15.54 -14.46 4.38
CA TYR A 142 15.94 -15.02 5.69
C TYR A 142 14.97 -16.10 6.17
N PHE A 143 13.67 -15.91 5.99
CA PHE A 143 12.64 -16.83 6.51
C PHE A 143 12.37 -18.03 5.61
N VAL A 144 12.80 -18.00 4.35
CA VAL A 144 12.67 -19.14 3.41
C VAL A 144 13.85 -20.10 3.45
N LYS A 145 14.87 -19.80 4.28
CA LYS A 145 16.02 -20.67 4.53
C LYS A 145 15.95 -21.20 5.96
N ALA A 146 16.30 -22.47 6.16
CA ALA A 146 16.44 -23.01 7.50
C ALA A 146 17.55 -22.28 8.26
N GLN A 147 17.29 -21.84 9.48
CA GLN A 147 18.20 -21.05 10.30
C GLN A 147 18.73 -21.85 11.48
N GLY A 148 20.06 -21.83 11.69
CA GLY A 148 20.71 -22.48 12.82
C GLY A 148 20.42 -23.99 12.89
N LEU A 149 19.82 -24.44 13.97
CA LEU A 149 19.46 -25.85 14.20
C LEU A 149 18.09 -26.25 13.64
N GLN A 150 17.40 -25.34 12.94
CA GLN A 150 16.09 -25.63 12.35
C GLN A 150 16.25 -26.54 11.13
N THR A 151 15.43 -27.60 11.06
CA THR A 151 15.40 -28.53 9.92
C THR A 151 14.58 -28.00 8.74
N GLU A 152 13.61 -27.13 9.03
CA GLU A 152 12.72 -26.52 8.04
C GLU A 152 12.72 -24.99 8.14
N PRO A 153 12.52 -24.28 7.01
CA PRO A 153 12.35 -22.83 7.04
C PRO A 153 11.05 -22.42 7.72
N MET A 154 11.05 -21.24 8.35
CA MET A 154 9.83 -20.69 8.97
C MET A 154 8.73 -20.43 7.91
N LEU A 155 9.12 -19.98 6.72
CA LEU A 155 8.25 -19.75 5.59
C LEU A 155 8.58 -20.75 4.48
N PRO A 156 7.63 -21.59 4.04
CA PRO A 156 7.85 -22.45 2.88
C PRO A 156 8.28 -21.65 1.65
N PRO A 157 9.37 -22.03 0.94
CA PRO A 157 9.92 -21.23 -0.16
C PRO A 157 8.92 -20.90 -1.26
N HIS A 158 8.01 -21.82 -1.58
CA HIS A 158 6.98 -21.64 -2.61
C HIS A 158 5.94 -20.57 -2.23
N LEU A 159 5.86 -20.16 -0.95
CA LEU A 159 4.96 -19.12 -0.47
C LEU A 159 5.60 -17.73 -0.41
N ALA A 160 6.91 -17.61 -0.66
CA ALA A 160 7.65 -16.37 -0.51
C ALA A 160 7.03 -15.20 -1.30
N ASP A 161 6.73 -15.40 -2.58
CA ASP A 161 6.17 -14.34 -3.43
C ASP A 161 4.73 -13.96 -3.01
N SER A 162 3.90 -14.95 -2.67
CA SER A 162 2.54 -14.70 -2.19
C SER A 162 2.54 -13.98 -0.84
N PHE A 163 3.45 -14.37 0.06
CA PHE A 163 3.63 -13.73 1.36
C PHE A 163 4.16 -12.30 1.21
N HIS A 164 5.17 -12.09 0.35
CA HIS A 164 5.69 -10.76 0.05
C HIS A 164 4.59 -9.83 -0.45
N LYS A 165 3.80 -10.28 -1.43
CA LYS A 165 2.65 -9.52 -1.92
C LYS A 165 1.61 -9.23 -0.82
N PHE A 166 1.38 -10.18 0.08
CA PHE A 166 0.45 -10.03 1.19
C PHE A 166 0.91 -8.96 2.19
N ILE A 167 2.19 -8.94 2.57
CA ILE A 167 2.69 -7.95 3.53
C ILE A 167 2.90 -6.56 2.93
N MET A 168 3.09 -6.45 1.61
CA MET A 168 3.23 -5.17 0.91
C MET A 168 1.90 -4.46 0.64
N GLN A 169 0.75 -5.08 0.96
CA GLN A 169 -0.55 -4.45 0.71
C GLN A 169 -0.66 -3.09 1.42
N VAL A 170 -1.17 -2.09 0.69
CA VAL A 170 -1.40 -0.73 1.19
C VAL A 170 -2.75 -0.63 1.90
N ASN A 171 -3.78 -1.25 1.31
CA ASN A 171 -5.10 -1.27 1.93
C ASN A 171 -5.12 -2.23 3.12
N VAL A 172 -5.18 -1.66 4.32
CA VAL A 172 -5.18 -2.38 5.61
C VAL A 172 -6.58 -2.55 6.20
N HIS A 173 -7.64 -2.26 5.44
CA HIS A 173 -9.00 -2.56 5.89
C HIS A 173 -9.14 -4.07 6.20
N PRO A 174 -9.66 -4.49 7.38
CA PRO A 174 -9.60 -5.89 7.81
C PRO A 174 -10.31 -6.85 6.85
N VAL A 175 -11.40 -6.40 6.22
CA VAL A 175 -12.08 -7.16 5.15
C VAL A 175 -11.16 -7.39 3.96
N ARG A 176 -10.40 -6.35 3.53
CA ARG A 176 -9.47 -6.47 2.40
C ARG A 176 -8.33 -7.42 2.72
N VAL A 177 -7.78 -7.32 3.92
CA VAL A 177 -6.71 -8.22 4.39
C VAL A 177 -7.20 -9.66 4.39
N ALA A 178 -8.39 -9.93 4.93
CA ALA A 178 -9.00 -11.26 4.94
C ALA A 178 -9.26 -11.79 3.51
N MET A 179 -9.79 -10.97 2.60
CA MET A 179 -9.99 -11.34 1.19
C MET A 179 -8.67 -11.66 0.48
N ASN A 180 -7.61 -10.91 0.73
CA ASN A 180 -6.30 -11.16 0.12
C ASN A 180 -5.70 -12.48 0.61
N LEU A 181 -5.90 -12.83 1.87
CA LEU A 181 -5.49 -14.14 2.41
C LEU A 181 -6.33 -15.28 1.78
N GLN A 182 -7.64 -15.10 1.65
CA GLN A 182 -8.56 -16.06 1.01
C GLN A 182 -8.16 -16.33 -0.46
N ARG A 183 -7.74 -15.29 -1.18
CA ARG A 183 -7.28 -15.38 -2.58
C ARG A 183 -5.90 -16.04 -2.73
N SER A 184 -5.25 -16.35 -1.63
CA SER A 184 -3.93 -17.02 -1.58
C SER A 184 -4.05 -18.31 -0.75
N PRO A 185 -4.64 -19.39 -1.29
CA PRO A 185 -4.95 -20.61 -0.52
C PRO A 185 -3.75 -21.17 0.24
N GLY A 186 -2.57 -21.18 -0.37
CA GLY A 186 -1.36 -21.67 0.28
C GLY A 186 -0.98 -20.86 1.54
N LEU A 187 -1.25 -19.54 1.57
CA LEU A 187 -1.05 -18.74 2.79
C LEU A 187 -2.10 -19.09 3.85
N LEU A 188 -3.35 -19.30 3.45
CA LEU A 188 -4.43 -19.63 4.36
C LEU A 188 -4.22 -21.00 5.00
N GLU A 189 -3.79 -22.00 4.24
CA GLU A 189 -3.44 -23.35 4.73
C GLU A 189 -2.26 -23.31 5.72
N ASN A 190 -1.33 -22.39 5.54
CA ASN A 190 -0.17 -22.19 6.40
C ASN A 190 -0.33 -21.00 7.36
N ALA A 191 -1.56 -20.59 7.68
CA ALA A 191 -1.86 -19.39 8.48
C ALA A 191 -1.06 -19.31 9.79
N TYR A 192 -0.85 -20.43 10.49
CA TYR A 192 -0.05 -20.48 11.71
C TYR A 192 1.44 -20.18 11.48
N LYS A 193 2.03 -20.69 10.38
CA LYS A 193 3.42 -20.35 10.00
C LYS A 193 3.51 -18.87 9.61
N ILE A 194 2.54 -18.40 8.84
CA ILE A 194 2.46 -16.97 8.43
C ILE A 194 2.38 -16.04 9.64
N GLN A 195 1.56 -16.38 10.64
CA GLN A 195 1.46 -15.63 11.89
C GLN A 195 2.83 -15.53 12.59
N LYS A 196 3.55 -16.66 12.74
CA LYS A 196 4.89 -16.69 13.36
C LYS A 196 5.91 -15.83 12.61
N VAL A 197 5.90 -15.87 11.26
CA VAL A 197 6.79 -15.03 10.45
C VAL A 197 6.47 -13.54 10.65
N LEU A 198 5.20 -13.16 10.70
CA LEU A 198 4.78 -11.78 10.98
C LEU A 198 5.24 -11.31 12.37
N GLU A 199 5.16 -12.16 13.38
CA GLU A 199 5.64 -11.87 14.74
C GLU A 199 7.16 -11.69 14.77
N ALA A 200 7.91 -12.53 14.04
CA ALA A 200 9.35 -12.41 13.91
C ALA A 200 9.77 -11.13 13.18
N LEU A 201 9.08 -10.80 12.08
CA LEU A 201 9.27 -9.54 11.36
C LEU A 201 9.00 -8.34 12.26
N ARG A 202 7.88 -8.34 13.00
CA ARG A 202 7.56 -7.29 13.98
C ARG A 202 8.69 -7.08 14.99
N HIS A 203 9.19 -8.17 15.57
CA HIS A 203 10.28 -8.09 16.54
C HIS A 203 11.56 -7.52 15.92
N ARG A 204 11.91 -7.99 14.71
CA ARG A 204 13.08 -7.51 13.96
C ARG A 204 13.02 -5.99 13.73
N GLU A 205 11.88 -5.45 13.33
CA GLU A 205 11.74 -4.00 13.09
C GLU A 205 11.95 -3.17 14.37
N MET A 206 11.61 -3.70 15.54
CA MET A 206 11.77 -3.01 16.82
C MET A 206 13.16 -3.19 17.45
N THR A 207 13.96 -4.14 16.95
CA THR A 207 15.30 -4.44 17.51
C THR A 207 16.46 -3.95 16.64
N ARG A 208 16.20 -3.23 15.55
CA ARG A 208 17.22 -2.68 14.64
C ARG A 208 18.02 -1.49 15.20
N GLY A 209 17.86 -1.14 16.46
CA GLY A 209 18.56 -0.01 17.08
C GLY A 209 18.18 1.33 16.45
N ALA A 210 19.14 2.05 15.87
CA ALA A 210 18.89 3.34 15.23
C ALA A 210 17.98 3.29 13.98
N GLU A 211 17.82 2.11 13.38
CA GLU A 211 16.97 1.89 12.20
C GLU A 211 15.61 1.30 12.57
N THR A 212 15.17 1.43 13.82
CA THR A 212 13.87 0.97 14.30
C THR A 212 12.73 1.53 13.43
N ASN A 213 11.85 0.65 12.94
CA ASN A 213 10.68 1.04 12.15
C ASN A 213 9.38 0.65 12.86
N GLU A 214 8.91 1.54 13.75
CA GLU A 214 7.70 1.33 14.54
C GLU A 214 6.45 1.13 13.67
N VAL A 215 6.36 1.83 12.51
CA VAL A 215 5.22 1.74 11.59
C VAL A 215 5.13 0.34 11.00
N MET A 216 6.25 -0.20 10.50
CA MET A 216 6.28 -1.55 9.94
C MET A 216 6.08 -2.61 11.01
N ALA A 217 6.63 -2.41 12.21
CA ALA A 217 6.39 -3.31 13.34
C ALA A 217 4.90 -3.38 13.69
N PHE A 218 4.22 -2.23 13.75
CA PHE A 218 2.78 -2.21 13.99
C PHE A 218 2.00 -2.84 12.82
N LYS A 219 2.38 -2.60 11.57
CA LYS A 219 1.73 -3.25 10.41
C LYS A 219 1.80 -4.78 10.50
N TYR A 220 2.99 -5.34 10.78
CA TYR A 220 3.15 -6.79 10.93
C TYR A 220 2.33 -7.33 12.11
N HIS A 221 2.29 -6.61 13.22
CA HIS A 221 1.43 -6.96 14.35
C HIS A 221 -0.04 -7.00 13.93
N TYR A 222 -0.53 -5.96 13.29
CA TYR A 222 -1.91 -5.88 12.84
C TYR A 222 -2.29 -7.01 11.86
N LEU A 223 -1.43 -7.28 10.87
CA LEU A 223 -1.63 -8.40 9.94
C LEU A 223 -1.66 -9.75 10.69
N SER A 224 -0.78 -9.92 11.71
CA SER A 224 -0.77 -11.10 12.58
C SER A 224 -2.09 -11.24 13.36
N CYS A 225 -2.68 -10.15 13.86
CA CYS A 225 -3.98 -10.17 14.54
C CYS A 225 -5.12 -10.63 13.59
N VAL A 226 -5.14 -10.16 12.33
CA VAL A 226 -6.14 -10.62 11.34
C VAL A 226 -5.97 -12.12 11.04
N VAL A 227 -4.74 -12.59 10.83
CA VAL A 227 -4.45 -14.00 10.62
C VAL A 227 -4.87 -14.84 11.85
N ALA A 228 -4.57 -14.37 13.06
CA ALA A 228 -4.97 -15.02 14.30
C ALA A 228 -6.49 -15.14 14.44
N GLU A 229 -7.25 -14.11 14.04
CA GLU A 229 -8.71 -14.16 14.09
C GLU A 229 -9.29 -15.17 13.09
N ILE A 230 -8.68 -15.31 11.91
CA ILE A 230 -9.04 -16.36 10.95
C ILE A 230 -8.79 -17.75 11.56
N ILE A 231 -7.62 -17.97 12.18
CA ILE A 231 -7.28 -19.23 12.84
C ILE A 231 -8.29 -19.55 13.96
N LYS A 232 -8.68 -18.55 14.76
CA LYS A 232 -9.71 -18.71 15.81
C LYS A 232 -11.05 -19.14 15.20
N CYS A 233 -11.45 -18.53 14.09
CA CYS A 233 -12.69 -18.89 13.38
C CYS A 233 -12.64 -20.31 12.81
N GLN A 234 -11.50 -20.75 12.24
CA GLN A 234 -11.29 -22.11 11.76
C GLN A 234 -11.46 -23.13 12.90
N LYS A 235 -10.76 -22.93 14.02
CA LYS A 235 -10.86 -23.81 15.19
C LYS A 235 -12.28 -23.92 15.74
N ARG A 236 -13.04 -22.82 15.79
CA ARG A 236 -14.45 -22.83 16.23
C ARG A 236 -15.33 -23.64 15.28
N GLN A 237 -15.11 -23.49 13.97
CA GLN A 237 -15.88 -24.26 12.98
C GLN A 237 -15.57 -25.77 13.08
N ASP A 238 -14.29 -26.12 13.26
CA ASP A 238 -13.88 -27.53 13.39
C ASP A 238 -14.44 -28.15 14.67
N ALA A 239 -14.44 -27.42 15.80
CA ALA A 239 -15.06 -27.88 17.05
C ALA A 239 -16.57 -28.11 16.89
N MET A 240 -17.30 -27.21 16.22
CA MET A 240 -18.74 -27.37 15.96
C MET A 240 -19.06 -28.57 15.06
N LYS A 241 -18.15 -28.95 14.14
CA LYS A 241 -18.31 -30.15 13.29
C LYS A 241 -18.08 -31.43 14.09
N GLY A 242 -17.11 -31.43 15.01
CA GLY A 242 -16.86 -32.58 15.90
C GLY A 242 -18.09 -32.93 16.77
N GLU A 243 -18.79 -31.93 17.29
CA GLU A 243 -19.98 -32.14 18.13
C GLU A 243 -21.21 -32.62 17.35
N LYS A 244 -21.31 -32.30 16.02
CA LYS A 244 -22.43 -32.75 15.18
C LYS A 244 -22.31 -34.20 14.71
N ASN A 245 -21.10 -34.73 14.57
CA ASN A 245 -20.90 -36.11 14.13
C ASN A 245 -21.34 -37.18 15.12
N ASP A 246 -21.68 -36.82 16.36
CA ASP A 246 -22.17 -37.74 17.38
C ASP A 246 -23.72 -37.82 17.44
N LYS A 247 -24.46 -36.93 16.74
CA LYS A 247 -25.92 -36.86 16.86
C LYS A 247 -26.73 -37.06 15.58
N ASP A 248 -26.15 -36.96 14.38
CA ASP A 248 -26.90 -37.05 13.11
C ASP A 248 -26.21 -37.96 12.08
N LYS A 249 -26.19 -39.28 12.34
CA LYS A 249 -26.16 -40.27 11.26
C LYS A 249 -27.60 -40.57 10.87
N ILE A 250 -28.13 -39.88 9.90
CA ILE A 250 -29.24 -40.21 9.01
C ILE A 250 -29.79 -38.86 8.45
N ASN A 251 -29.34 -38.51 7.26
CA ASN A 251 -30.18 -38.10 6.14
C ASN A 251 -29.31 -37.69 4.95
N GLU A 252 -29.67 -38.32 3.86
CA GLU A 252 -29.00 -38.31 2.56
C GLU A 252 -29.09 -36.96 1.84
N GLU A 253 -28.07 -36.72 0.94
CA GLU A 253 -28.13 -35.90 -0.26
C GLU A 253 -28.44 -34.40 -0.08
N GLY A 254 -27.42 -33.67 0.20
CA GLY A 254 -27.33 -32.23 -0.03
C GLY A 254 -25.87 -31.85 0.03
N GLU A 255 -25.24 -31.44 -1.09
CA GLU A 255 -23.94 -30.81 -1.10
C GLU A 255 -23.91 -29.70 -0.05
N GLU A 256 -23.41 -30.01 1.16
CA GLU A 256 -23.09 -28.98 2.14
C GLU A 256 -22.04 -28.03 1.50
N LYS A 257 -22.53 -26.89 1.01
CA LYS A 257 -21.65 -25.76 0.71
C LYS A 257 -20.83 -25.52 1.97
N LYS A 258 -19.58 -26.04 2.02
CA LYS A 258 -18.60 -25.73 3.04
C LYS A 258 -18.59 -24.21 3.17
N SER A 259 -19.22 -23.68 4.20
CA SER A 259 -19.22 -22.24 4.42
C SER A 259 -17.78 -21.82 4.69
N ASP A 260 -17.25 -20.99 3.80
CA ASP A 260 -15.88 -20.50 3.89
C ASP A 260 -15.73 -19.69 5.19
N VAL A 261 -14.80 -20.15 6.04
CA VAL A 261 -14.49 -19.52 7.34
C VAL A 261 -14.16 -18.04 7.20
N VAL A 262 -13.39 -17.72 6.15
CA VAL A 262 -12.99 -16.33 5.87
C VAL A 262 -14.21 -15.50 5.48
N GLU A 263 -15.14 -16.04 4.69
CA GLU A 263 -16.37 -15.34 4.35
C GLU A 263 -17.24 -15.09 5.58
N ILE A 264 -17.33 -16.04 6.51
CA ILE A 264 -18.05 -15.85 7.78
C ILE A 264 -17.45 -14.69 8.58
N LEU A 265 -16.11 -14.65 8.68
CA LEU A 265 -15.41 -13.57 9.36
C LEU A 265 -15.63 -12.22 8.67
N ILE A 266 -15.53 -12.16 7.34
CA ILE A 266 -15.79 -10.94 6.57
C ILE A 266 -17.20 -10.42 6.83
N ARG A 267 -18.20 -11.29 6.79
CA ARG A 267 -19.60 -10.92 7.09
C ARG A 267 -19.77 -10.41 8.52
N LYS A 268 -18.98 -10.93 9.47
CA LYS A 268 -18.96 -10.48 10.84
C LYS A 268 -18.36 -9.08 10.96
N PHE A 269 -17.25 -8.79 10.24
CA PHE A 269 -16.67 -7.46 10.16
C PHE A 269 -17.63 -6.43 9.54
N LEU A 270 -18.39 -6.83 8.51
CA LEU A 270 -19.34 -5.93 7.82
C LEU A 270 -20.66 -5.71 8.55
N LYS A 271 -20.93 -6.46 9.64
CA LYS A 271 -22.20 -6.36 10.35
C LYS A 271 -22.24 -5.07 11.17
N CYS A 272 -23.06 -4.12 10.70
CA CYS A 272 -23.29 -2.86 11.38
C CYS A 272 -24.38 -2.97 12.45
N SER A 273 -24.26 -2.15 13.49
CA SER A 273 -25.29 -1.87 14.47
C SER A 273 -26.55 -1.29 13.81
N LYS A 274 -27.70 -1.50 14.44
CA LYS A 274 -28.96 -0.94 13.94
C LYS A 274 -29.17 0.51 14.34
N SER A 275 -28.50 0.96 15.40
CA SER A 275 -28.68 2.29 16.01
C SER A 275 -27.90 3.37 15.26
N ASP A 276 -26.61 3.13 14.98
CA ASP A 276 -25.67 4.11 14.47
C ASP A 276 -25.00 3.73 13.15
N GLY A 277 -25.21 2.48 12.69
CA GLY A 277 -24.60 1.98 11.46
C GLY A 277 -23.11 1.65 11.57
N ILE A 278 -22.55 1.66 12.79
CA ILE A 278 -21.14 1.36 13.03
C ILE A 278 -20.91 -0.17 12.97
N PRO A 279 -19.84 -0.65 12.33
CA PRO A 279 -19.47 -2.06 12.32
C PRO A 279 -18.82 -2.45 13.67
N GLU A 280 -19.62 -2.69 14.69
CA GLU A 280 -19.20 -2.88 16.09
C GLU A 280 -18.06 -3.91 16.26
N TYR A 281 -18.19 -5.05 15.60
CA TYR A 281 -17.17 -6.10 15.71
C TYR A 281 -15.85 -5.69 15.09
N GLN A 282 -15.88 -5.01 13.94
CA GLN A 282 -14.69 -4.49 13.29
C GLN A 282 -14.01 -3.43 14.14
N GLU A 283 -14.79 -2.50 14.69
CA GLU A 283 -14.30 -1.44 15.56
C GLU A 283 -13.64 -2.02 16.83
N ALA A 284 -14.31 -2.97 17.50
CA ALA A 284 -13.78 -3.65 18.68
C ALA A 284 -12.48 -4.43 18.36
N PHE A 285 -12.44 -5.17 17.24
CA PHE A 285 -11.27 -5.91 16.78
C PHE A 285 -10.07 -5.00 16.55
N LEU A 286 -10.27 -3.87 15.88
CA LEU A 286 -9.19 -2.92 15.58
C LEU A 286 -8.66 -2.25 16.84
N ARG A 287 -9.54 -1.84 17.77
CA ARG A 287 -9.14 -1.29 19.07
C ARG A 287 -8.36 -2.30 19.90
N GLU A 288 -8.77 -3.57 19.86
CA GLU A 288 -8.04 -4.66 20.53
C GLU A 288 -6.68 -4.88 19.89
N SER A 289 -6.59 -4.89 18.55
CA SER A 289 -5.30 -5.00 17.84
C SER A 289 -4.32 -3.89 18.24
N VAL A 290 -4.79 -2.66 18.44
CA VAL A 290 -3.95 -1.57 18.96
C VAL A 290 -3.52 -1.87 20.40
N ARG A 291 -4.45 -2.29 21.26
CA ARG A 291 -4.19 -2.56 22.70
C ARG A 291 -3.20 -3.71 22.91
N GLU A 292 -3.25 -4.73 22.07
CA GLU A 292 -2.38 -5.91 22.11
C GLU A 292 -0.98 -5.66 21.55
N PHE A 293 -0.70 -4.48 20.98
CA PHE A 293 0.64 -4.17 20.48
C PHE A 293 1.65 -4.17 21.63
N PRO A 294 2.70 -5.05 21.56
CA PRO A 294 3.55 -5.28 22.73
C PRO A 294 4.51 -4.13 23.07
N PHE A 295 4.77 -3.24 22.10
CA PHE A 295 5.74 -2.14 22.27
C PHE A 295 5.03 -0.85 22.67
N ARG A 296 4.55 -0.80 23.91
CA ARG A 296 3.72 0.30 24.46
C ARG A 296 4.46 1.63 24.57
N GLU A 297 5.80 1.61 24.62
CA GLU A 297 6.64 2.80 24.68
C GLU A 297 6.85 3.48 23.31
N SER A 298 6.47 2.81 22.22
CA SER A 298 6.62 3.36 20.88
C SER A 298 5.75 4.58 20.64
N THR A 299 6.26 5.50 19.83
CA THR A 299 5.56 6.73 19.46
C THR A 299 4.25 6.44 18.75
N ILE A 300 4.27 5.47 17.81
CA ILE A 300 3.07 5.07 17.06
C ILE A 300 1.97 4.53 17.97
N PHE A 301 2.31 3.72 18.97
CA PHE A 301 1.34 3.19 19.93
C PHE A 301 0.68 4.33 20.73
N ARG A 302 1.48 5.22 21.31
CA ARG A 302 0.99 6.36 22.10
C ARG A 302 0.08 7.27 21.29
N GLN A 303 0.44 7.57 20.04
CA GLN A 303 -0.38 8.39 19.14
C GLN A 303 -1.72 7.73 18.82
N MET A 304 -1.74 6.43 18.47
CA MET A 304 -2.98 5.71 18.19
C MET A 304 -3.89 5.65 19.42
N VAL A 305 -3.34 5.33 20.60
CA VAL A 305 -4.11 5.26 21.84
C VAL A 305 -4.70 6.63 22.18
N ALA A 306 -3.91 7.70 22.09
CA ALA A 306 -4.39 9.07 22.36
C ALA A 306 -5.52 9.46 21.40
N THR A 307 -5.40 9.13 20.11
CA THR A 307 -6.44 9.42 19.12
C THR A 307 -7.71 8.62 19.38
N LEU A 308 -7.60 7.33 19.71
CA LEU A 308 -8.76 6.44 19.97
C LEU A 308 -9.45 6.73 21.31
N ALA A 309 -8.74 7.36 22.26
CA ALA A 309 -9.28 7.75 23.58
C ALA A 309 -9.86 9.17 23.61
N GLY A 310 -9.81 9.91 22.51
CA GLY A 310 -10.37 11.26 22.39
C GLY A 310 -11.88 11.32 22.62
N THR A 311 -12.42 12.52 22.78
CA THR A 311 -13.87 12.75 23.02
C THR A 311 -14.74 12.44 21.80
N ASP A 312 -14.22 12.63 20.60
CA ASP A 312 -14.87 12.28 19.32
C ASP A 312 -13.86 11.56 18.43
N PRO A 313 -13.58 10.27 18.73
CA PRO A 313 -12.52 9.55 18.04
C PRO A 313 -12.96 9.19 16.61
N PRO A 314 -12.06 9.30 15.62
CA PRO A 314 -12.30 8.73 14.31
C PRO A 314 -12.47 7.21 14.41
N SER A 315 -13.00 6.57 13.34
CA SER A 315 -13.11 5.11 13.29
C SER A 315 -11.74 4.46 13.51
N ALA A 316 -11.69 3.32 14.17
CA ALA A 316 -10.43 2.61 14.40
C ALA A 316 -9.75 2.21 13.08
N VAL A 317 -10.51 1.95 12.01
CA VAL A 317 -9.98 1.74 10.65
C VAL A 317 -9.19 2.95 10.18
N SER A 318 -9.75 4.15 10.32
CA SER A 318 -9.06 5.39 9.91
C SER A 318 -7.77 5.60 10.71
N VAL A 319 -7.79 5.35 12.02
CA VAL A 319 -6.60 5.49 12.88
C VAL A 319 -5.51 4.50 12.48
N VAL A 320 -5.84 3.23 12.31
CA VAL A 320 -4.89 2.17 11.90
C VAL A 320 -4.35 2.45 10.50
N SER A 321 -5.22 2.84 9.56
CA SER A 321 -4.80 3.18 8.20
C SER A 321 -3.87 4.40 8.17
N ALA A 322 -4.18 5.45 8.92
CA ALA A 322 -3.35 6.64 9.01
C ALA A 322 -1.99 6.37 9.68
N ALA A 323 -1.96 5.51 10.68
CA ALA A 323 -0.73 5.11 11.37
C ALA A 323 0.23 4.34 10.43
N ILE A 324 -0.29 3.49 9.54
CA ILE A 324 0.51 2.68 8.61
C ILE A 324 0.84 3.44 7.33
N ASN A 325 -0.14 4.10 6.72
CA ASN A 325 -0.01 4.70 5.39
C ASN A 325 0.33 6.20 5.41
N GLY A 326 0.35 6.82 6.61
CA GLY A 326 0.37 8.26 6.76
C GLY A 326 -1.03 8.88 6.68
N GLN A 327 -1.17 10.11 7.17
CA GLN A 327 -2.44 10.83 7.09
C GLN A 327 -2.79 11.13 5.64
N ARG A 328 -4.01 10.79 5.25
CA ARG A 328 -4.56 11.20 3.96
C ARG A 328 -5.15 12.61 4.15
N GLY A 329 -4.84 13.52 3.21
CA GLY A 329 -5.60 14.77 3.11
C GLY A 329 -7.08 14.46 2.80
N PHE A 330 -7.97 15.32 3.24
CA PHE A 330 -9.41 15.19 3.02
C PHE A 330 -9.75 15.23 1.52
N ASN A 331 -9.65 14.11 0.84
CA ASN A 331 -10.23 13.90 -0.48
C ASN A 331 -11.59 13.25 -0.28
N ASP A 332 -12.59 14.07 0.10
CA ASP A 332 -13.98 13.63 0.31
C ASP A 332 -14.66 13.03 -0.95
N ASN A 333 -13.97 13.01 -2.09
CA ASN A 333 -14.50 12.57 -3.38
C ASN A 333 -13.91 11.26 -3.89
N ALA A 334 -13.12 10.54 -3.10
CA ALA A 334 -12.60 9.25 -3.54
C ALA A 334 -13.74 8.23 -3.64
N LEU A 335 -13.93 7.66 -4.83
CA LEU A 335 -14.89 6.59 -5.09
C LEU A 335 -14.37 5.29 -4.46
N VAL A 336 -14.66 5.07 -3.17
CA VAL A 336 -14.21 3.89 -2.42
C VAL A 336 -15.24 2.77 -2.42
N CYS A 337 -14.76 1.54 -2.32
CA CYS A 337 -15.60 0.36 -2.22
C CYS A 337 -16.25 0.26 -0.83
N PHE A 338 -17.58 0.12 -0.80
CA PHE A 338 -18.34 -0.02 0.46
C PHE A 338 -18.06 -1.30 1.25
N THR A 339 -17.30 -2.23 0.69
CA THR A 339 -16.96 -3.51 1.35
C THR A 339 -15.56 -3.50 1.95
N CYS A 340 -14.58 -2.95 1.25
CA CYS A 340 -13.17 -3.08 1.60
C CYS A 340 -12.41 -1.75 1.53
N GLU A 341 -13.10 -0.64 1.35
CA GLU A 341 -12.56 0.73 1.23
C GLU A 341 -11.43 0.89 0.17
N GLU A 342 -11.38 -0.01 -0.82
CA GLU A 342 -10.45 0.13 -1.94
C GLU A 342 -10.83 1.32 -2.81
N GLU A 343 -9.85 2.12 -3.20
CA GLU A 343 -10.05 3.26 -4.12
C GLU A 343 -10.38 2.78 -5.55
N LYS A 344 -10.94 3.67 -6.35
CA LYS A 344 -11.32 3.42 -7.75
C LYS A 344 -12.38 2.31 -7.91
N ALA A 345 -13.29 2.18 -6.96
CA ALA A 345 -14.43 1.28 -7.09
C ALA A 345 -15.28 1.66 -8.31
N SER A 346 -15.38 0.75 -9.29
CA SER A 346 -16.01 1.02 -10.58
C SER A 346 -17.42 0.45 -10.74
N LYS A 347 -17.83 -0.50 -9.88
CA LYS A 347 -19.11 -1.19 -9.98
C LYS A 347 -20.13 -0.56 -9.05
N LYS A 348 -21.16 0.06 -9.59
CA LYS A 348 -22.29 0.61 -8.80
C LYS A 348 -23.38 -0.44 -8.61
N CYS A 349 -24.11 -0.36 -7.48
CA CYS A 349 -25.33 -1.13 -7.31
C CYS A 349 -26.33 -0.75 -8.41
N SER A 350 -26.78 -1.71 -9.20
CA SER A 350 -27.71 -1.45 -10.34
C SER A 350 -29.05 -0.86 -9.90
N LYS A 351 -29.49 -1.17 -8.66
CA LYS A 351 -30.80 -0.73 -8.14
C LYS A 351 -30.76 0.68 -7.56
N CYS A 352 -29.84 0.98 -6.60
CA CYS A 352 -29.83 2.29 -5.94
C CYS A 352 -28.79 3.27 -6.53
N LYS A 353 -27.77 2.79 -7.25
CA LYS A 353 -26.66 3.56 -7.81
C LYS A 353 -25.84 4.38 -6.79
N ALA A 354 -26.22 4.33 -5.51
CA ALA A 354 -25.62 5.12 -4.42
C ALA A 354 -24.36 4.49 -3.81
N VAL A 355 -24.18 3.16 -3.92
CA VAL A 355 -23.03 2.45 -3.36
C VAL A 355 -22.18 1.84 -4.47
N GLN A 356 -20.87 1.76 -4.21
CA GLN A 356 -19.88 1.30 -5.18
C GLN A 356 -19.07 0.14 -4.63
N TYR A 357 -18.56 -0.70 -5.54
CA TYR A 357 -17.80 -1.91 -5.23
C TYR A 357 -16.64 -2.09 -6.21
N CYS A 358 -15.58 -2.77 -5.79
CA CYS A 358 -14.50 -3.20 -6.69
C CYS A 358 -15.02 -4.13 -7.78
N ASP A 359 -15.76 -5.16 -7.34
CA ASP A 359 -16.22 -6.27 -8.15
C ASP A 359 -17.54 -6.87 -7.61
N ARG A 360 -17.98 -7.96 -8.23
CA ARG A 360 -19.20 -8.70 -7.82
C ARG A 360 -19.01 -9.38 -6.46
N GLU A 361 -17.80 -9.78 -6.10
CA GLU A 361 -17.52 -10.43 -4.82
C GLU A 361 -17.71 -9.44 -3.66
N CYS A 362 -17.15 -8.24 -3.76
CA CYS A 362 -17.38 -7.17 -2.79
C CYS A 362 -18.88 -6.86 -2.64
N GLN A 363 -19.63 -6.79 -3.76
CA GLN A 363 -21.08 -6.59 -3.74
C GLN A 363 -21.80 -7.75 -3.03
N ARG A 364 -21.45 -9.00 -3.31
CA ARG A 364 -22.04 -10.20 -2.72
C ARG A 364 -21.82 -10.25 -1.20
N LEU A 365 -20.61 -9.96 -0.76
CA LEU A 365 -20.25 -9.95 0.66
C LEU A 365 -21.03 -8.88 1.45
N HIS A 366 -21.19 -7.69 0.89
CA HIS A 366 -21.95 -6.60 1.51
C HIS A 366 -23.46 -6.72 1.36
N TRP A 367 -23.97 -7.58 0.46
CA TRP A 367 -25.39 -7.64 0.09
C TRP A 367 -26.33 -7.83 1.27
N SER A 368 -25.97 -8.66 2.25
CA SER A 368 -26.78 -8.90 3.44
C SER A 368 -27.10 -7.63 4.24
N MET A 369 -26.18 -6.66 4.22
CA MET A 369 -26.33 -5.35 4.87
C MET A 369 -27.00 -4.35 3.92
N HIS A 370 -26.48 -4.23 2.69
CA HIS A 370 -26.98 -3.28 1.71
C HIS A 370 -28.44 -3.52 1.30
N LYS A 371 -28.88 -4.77 1.19
CA LYS A 371 -30.24 -5.14 0.80
C LYS A 371 -31.31 -4.37 1.58
N LYS A 372 -31.10 -4.15 2.89
CA LYS A 372 -32.05 -3.46 3.77
C LYS A 372 -32.11 -1.95 3.52
N ALA A 373 -31.01 -1.34 3.13
CA ALA A 373 -30.87 0.09 2.87
C ALA A 373 -31.06 0.47 1.41
N CYS A 374 -30.95 -0.49 0.50
CA CYS A 374 -30.92 -0.27 -0.94
C CYS A 374 -32.10 0.53 -1.49
N ALA A 375 -33.32 0.24 -1.01
CA ALA A 375 -34.52 0.96 -1.46
C ALA A 375 -34.54 2.43 -1.00
N ARG A 376 -34.11 2.70 0.23
CA ARG A 376 -34.02 4.07 0.79
C ARG A 376 -32.96 4.88 0.06
N LEU A 377 -31.79 4.29 -0.16
CA LEU A 377 -30.67 4.95 -0.84
C LEU A 377 -30.98 5.29 -2.31
N GLY A 378 -31.85 4.52 -2.97
CA GLY A 378 -32.29 4.79 -4.34
C GLY A 378 -33.34 5.92 -4.45
N GLN A 379 -33.97 6.30 -3.35
CA GLN A 379 -34.98 7.37 -3.28
C GLN A 379 -34.39 8.74 -2.87
N SER A 380 -33.18 8.77 -2.31
CA SER A 380 -32.50 10.02 -1.98
C SER A 380 -32.13 10.75 -3.28
N PRO A 381 -32.55 12.03 -3.49
CA PRO A 381 -32.11 12.78 -4.65
C PRO A 381 -30.59 12.82 -4.66
N SER A 382 -30.00 12.41 -5.78
CA SER A 382 -28.55 12.51 -6.01
C SER A 382 -28.15 13.96 -5.74
N GLN A 383 -27.43 14.20 -4.64
CA GLN A 383 -26.71 15.46 -4.46
C GLN A 383 -25.72 15.53 -5.63
N ASN A 384 -26.04 16.40 -6.59
CA ASN A 384 -25.13 16.86 -7.60
C ASN A 384 -23.96 17.53 -6.84
N THR A 385 -22.92 16.79 -6.54
CA THR A 385 -21.62 17.34 -6.22
C THR A 385 -21.12 18.01 -7.50
N LYS A 386 -21.33 19.33 -7.60
CA LYS A 386 -20.57 20.16 -8.51
C LYS A 386 -19.12 19.93 -8.15
N THR A 387 -18.40 19.22 -9.01
CA THR A 387 -16.95 19.16 -9.00
C THR A 387 -16.47 20.61 -9.16
N LEU A 388 -15.88 21.16 -8.11
CA LEU A 388 -14.97 22.28 -8.25
C LEU A 388 -13.77 21.70 -9.00
N ASP A 389 -13.70 21.94 -10.28
CA ASP A 389 -12.49 21.76 -11.08
C ASP A 389 -11.42 22.68 -10.50
N VAL A 390 -10.63 22.16 -9.59
CA VAL A 390 -9.42 22.83 -9.13
C VAL A 390 -8.38 22.61 -10.22
N ASP A 391 -8.11 23.69 -10.92
CA ASP A 391 -7.21 23.77 -12.07
C ASP A 391 -5.80 23.31 -11.65
N LYS A 392 -5.41 22.09 -12.04
CA LYS A 392 -4.09 21.53 -11.74
C LYS A 392 -2.94 22.37 -12.31
N GLU A 393 -3.19 23.10 -13.38
CA GLU A 393 -2.23 24.05 -13.95
C GLU A 393 -1.97 25.24 -13.02
N HIS A 394 -2.99 25.73 -12.32
CA HIS A 394 -2.84 26.83 -11.38
C HIS A 394 -1.98 26.44 -10.16
N ILE A 395 -2.15 25.23 -9.64
CA ILE A 395 -1.33 24.70 -8.51
C ILE A 395 0.12 24.50 -8.96
N SER A 396 0.35 23.96 -10.15
CA SER A 396 1.70 23.78 -10.71
C SER A 396 2.42 25.12 -10.88
N ASN A 397 1.72 26.15 -11.35
CA ASN A 397 2.28 27.48 -11.54
C ASN A 397 2.56 28.20 -10.20
N VAL A 398 1.72 28.00 -9.18
CA VAL A 398 1.95 28.55 -7.82
C VAL A 398 3.13 27.87 -7.13
N VAL A 399 3.30 26.57 -7.33
CA VAL A 399 4.45 25.83 -6.79
C VAL A 399 5.75 26.27 -7.47
N ASN A 400 5.75 26.40 -8.80
CA ASN A 400 6.92 26.88 -9.54
C ASN A 400 7.30 28.32 -9.20
N SER A 401 6.33 29.23 -9.02
CA SER A 401 6.58 30.62 -8.63
C SER A 401 7.10 30.76 -7.18
N LYS A 402 6.69 29.86 -6.27
CA LYS A 402 7.20 29.85 -4.89
C LYS A 402 8.57 29.21 -4.76
N LEU A 403 8.93 28.29 -5.64
CA LEU A 403 10.28 27.70 -5.69
C LEU A 403 11.33 28.69 -6.23
N GLN A 404 10.91 29.62 -7.09
CA GLN A 404 11.79 30.68 -7.62
C GLN A 404 12.01 31.86 -6.66
N ASN A 405 11.20 32.00 -5.60
CA ASN A 405 11.21 33.11 -4.66
C ASN A 405 11.68 32.74 -3.24
N LEU A 406 12.42 31.65 -3.07
CA LEU A 406 13.08 31.36 -1.79
C LEU A 406 14.34 32.21 -1.68
N PRO A 407 14.50 33.05 -0.63
CA PRO A 407 15.73 33.79 -0.42
C PRO A 407 16.88 32.87 -0.13
N ASN A 408 18.07 33.21 -0.67
CA ASN A 408 19.37 32.55 -0.49
C ASN A 408 19.73 32.29 0.97
#